data_883644ddbdee3da98ec5d3a7e16204d0
#
_entry.id   883644ddbdee3da98ec5d3a7e16204d0
#
_cell.length_a   1.000
_cell.length_b   1.000
_cell.length_c   1.000
_cell.angle_alpha   90.00
_cell.angle_beta   90.00
_cell.angle_gamma   90.00
#
_symmetry.space_group_name_H-M   'P 1'
#
loop_
_entity.id
_entity.type
_entity.pdbx_description
1 polymer ?
#
loop_
_entity_poly.entity_id
_entity_poly.type
_entity_poly.pdbx_seq_one_letter_code
_entity_poly.pdbx_strand_id
1 'polypeptide(L)'
;MEIPCDYVFKKGTRKGNKCSNINCKLHINNVYAPEQNNNKIKDNELQKNQNQENQENQENQNAQETQNSQENKVKGDNIVSSVTKTNLIKADAISSSNIKKVMTSISNETYTLENKILNLDTTIENKAVIIKHMKVLKKLDFTSSEYYKNQLFIENAMNVPWNKYYNISEKYNHEKDVQTFLKNIKDEFDREIYGMENIKNEIINYVCKLITNPFNKKNSLALYGNAGVCKTKFIKVLSKVLNLPLKVISLGGVKDSSYFLGHNFTYVESNYGAIMGGIVDSKIMNPILYFDELDKVSQSETGRDIYSVLSNLTDPTINSHFTDHYFRGMTFDLSKVFYIFTFNDINKIDKVLLDRLNVIYINSPTKDEKCKILKDFCIKDIIDNIGIKAKVDFDIECFAYLVNHVDKIINHAVSSGIRECIRILEKILLQINKEILLKEIKMYPSKLDISQFEIIITLD
;
A
#
# COMPACT_ATOMS: atom_id res chain seq x y z
N MET A 1 15.33 -35.37 30.01
CA MET A 1 16.44 -35.06 30.92
C MET A 1 16.29 -33.60 31.30
N GLU A 2 16.01 -33.35 32.58
CA GLU A 2 15.87 -32.00 33.09
C GLU A 2 17.27 -31.41 33.27
N ILE A 3 17.56 -30.28 32.65
CA ILE A 3 18.86 -29.61 32.74
C ILE A 3 18.84 -28.71 33.97
N PRO A 4 19.76 -28.88 34.94
CA PRO A 4 19.83 -28.02 36.12
C PRO A 4 20.19 -26.58 35.73
N CYS A 5 19.67 -25.59 36.48
CA CYS A 5 20.00 -24.19 36.28
C CYS A 5 21.45 -23.90 36.77
N ASP A 6 22.31 -23.41 35.87
CA ASP A 6 23.71 -23.04 36.17
C ASP A 6 23.89 -21.58 36.65
N TYR A 7 22.80 -20.89 36.97
CA TYR A 7 22.89 -19.51 37.46
C TYR A 7 23.57 -19.42 38.82
N VAL A 8 24.57 -18.53 38.91
CA VAL A 8 25.30 -18.25 40.17
C VAL A 8 24.88 -16.87 40.67
N PHE A 9 24.47 -16.79 41.94
CA PHE A 9 24.04 -15.52 42.54
C PHE A 9 25.21 -14.54 42.67
N LYS A 10 25.09 -13.35 42.06
CA LYS A 10 26.13 -12.31 42.07
C LYS A 10 26.01 -11.33 43.24
N LYS A 11 24.86 -11.25 43.91
CA LYS A 11 24.61 -10.32 45.04
C LYS A 11 23.76 -10.97 46.13
N GLY A 12 23.91 -10.50 47.38
CA GLY A 12 23.14 -10.94 48.54
C GLY A 12 23.76 -12.11 49.30
N THR A 13 23.03 -12.68 50.27
CA THR A 13 23.46 -13.78 51.14
C THR A 13 23.74 -15.10 50.40
N ARG A 14 23.30 -15.24 49.17
CA ARG A 14 23.51 -16.41 48.31
C ARG A 14 24.55 -16.17 47.20
N LYS A 15 25.37 -15.11 47.30
CA LYS A 15 26.44 -14.82 46.36
C LYS A 15 27.43 -15.99 46.27
N GLY A 16 27.70 -16.46 45.07
CA GLY A 16 28.61 -17.57 44.78
C GLY A 16 27.95 -18.95 44.75
N ASN A 17 26.70 -19.10 45.20
CA ASN A 17 26.00 -20.39 45.17
C ASN A 17 25.23 -20.57 43.86
N LYS A 18 25.24 -21.80 43.35
CA LYS A 18 24.42 -22.16 42.19
C LYS A 18 22.93 -22.27 42.54
N CYS A 19 22.07 -21.91 41.62
CA CYS A 19 20.63 -22.09 41.81
C CYS A 19 20.24 -23.55 41.62
N SER A 20 19.59 -24.14 42.63
CA SER A 20 19.11 -25.54 42.59
C SER A 20 17.68 -25.68 42.05
N ASN A 21 17.03 -24.58 41.64
CA ASN A 21 15.65 -24.62 41.21
C ASN A 21 15.57 -24.71 39.66
N ILE A 22 15.01 -25.79 39.16
CA ILE A 22 14.87 -26.13 37.74
C ILE A 22 13.96 -25.13 36.98
N ASN A 23 13.00 -24.50 37.67
CA ASN A 23 12.07 -23.52 37.12
C ASN A 23 12.43 -22.06 37.45
N CYS A 24 13.70 -21.73 37.56
CA CYS A 24 14.17 -20.41 37.93
C CYS A 24 13.91 -19.38 36.82
N LYS A 25 13.06 -18.38 37.06
CA LYS A 25 12.75 -17.30 36.13
C LYS A 25 13.97 -16.50 35.64
N LEU A 26 15.05 -16.44 36.47
CA LEU A 26 16.29 -15.76 36.10
C LEU A 26 17.08 -16.52 35.03
N HIS A 27 16.95 -17.84 34.97
CA HIS A 27 17.57 -18.67 33.94
C HIS A 27 16.87 -18.47 32.57
N ILE A 28 15.55 -18.42 32.57
CA ILE A 28 14.76 -18.25 31.32
C ILE A 28 15.07 -16.91 30.65
N ASN A 29 15.24 -15.83 31.42
CA ASN A 29 15.56 -14.52 30.89
C ASN A 29 16.98 -14.35 30.33
N ASN A 30 17.93 -15.20 30.75
CA ASN A 30 19.31 -15.12 30.24
C ASN A 30 19.62 -15.99 29.01
N VAL A 31 18.76 -16.94 28.69
CA VAL A 31 18.95 -17.83 27.50
C VAL A 31 18.51 -17.17 26.19
N TYR A 32 17.75 -16.07 26.27
CA TYR A 32 17.20 -15.35 25.10
C TYR A 32 17.65 -13.87 24.96
N ALA A 33 18.77 -13.47 25.57
CA ALA A 33 19.34 -12.16 25.34
C ALA A 33 20.35 -12.23 24.18
N PRO A 34 20.10 -11.65 23.02
CA PRO A 34 21.12 -11.49 22.00
C PRO A 34 22.16 -10.47 22.48
N GLU A 35 23.42 -10.70 22.14
CA GLU A 35 24.55 -9.78 22.34
C GLU A 35 24.23 -8.38 21.78
N GLN A 36 23.82 -7.47 22.63
CA GLN A 36 23.73 -6.04 22.32
C GLN A 36 24.53 -5.27 23.36
N ASN A 37 25.83 -5.17 23.17
CA ASN A 37 26.64 -4.22 23.94
C ASN A 37 27.97 -3.87 23.26
N ASN A 38 27.95 -3.36 22.02
CA ASN A 38 29.10 -2.64 21.46
C ASN A 38 28.75 -1.44 20.55
N ASN A 39 27.49 -1.10 20.36
CA ASN A 39 27.13 0.05 19.49
C ASN A 39 26.75 1.33 20.26
N LYS A 40 26.49 1.26 21.59
CA LYS A 40 26.12 2.46 22.36
C LYS A 40 27.28 3.45 22.63
N ILE A 41 28.53 3.02 22.50
CA ILE A 41 29.68 3.91 22.71
C ILE A 41 29.97 4.75 21.46
N LYS A 42 29.75 4.22 20.26
CA LYS A 42 29.95 4.96 19.00
C LYS A 42 28.86 6.01 18.74
N ASP A 43 27.60 5.74 19.11
CA ASP A 43 26.50 6.66 18.89
C ASP A 43 26.58 7.92 19.82
N ASN A 44 27.15 7.77 21.00
CA ASN A 44 27.36 8.92 21.90
C ASN A 44 28.52 9.84 21.48
N GLU A 45 29.52 9.32 20.77
CA GLU A 45 30.61 10.16 20.22
C GLU A 45 30.14 10.90 18.94
N LEU A 46 29.32 10.30 18.12
CA LEU A 46 28.71 10.94 16.93
C LEU A 46 27.73 12.06 17.29
N GLN A 47 26.93 11.87 18.34
CA GLN A 47 26.01 12.93 18.82
C GLN A 47 26.75 14.10 19.49
N LYS A 48 27.88 13.86 20.16
CA LYS A 48 28.71 14.93 20.70
C LYS A 48 29.37 15.78 19.61
N ASN A 49 29.86 15.17 18.55
CA ASN A 49 30.46 15.89 17.43
C ASN A 49 29.46 16.69 16.62
N GLN A 50 28.22 16.18 16.42
CA GLN A 50 27.16 16.94 15.75
C GLN A 50 26.66 18.14 16.57
N ASN A 51 26.66 18.05 17.91
CA ASN A 51 26.29 19.17 18.78
C ASN A 51 27.37 20.25 18.87
N GLN A 52 28.65 19.91 18.70
CA GLN A 52 29.73 20.91 18.62
C GLN A 52 29.72 21.65 17.29
N GLU A 53 29.53 20.99 16.15
CA GLU A 53 29.40 21.65 14.85
C GLU A 53 28.16 22.58 14.76
N ASN A 54 27.06 22.21 15.39
CA ASN A 54 25.87 23.07 15.44
C ASN A 54 26.03 24.29 16.34
N GLN A 55 26.84 24.25 17.40
CA GLN A 55 27.17 25.42 18.24
C GLN A 55 28.12 26.37 17.53
N GLU A 56 29.15 25.90 16.86
CA GLU A 56 30.08 26.75 16.08
C GLU A 56 29.38 27.43 14.90
N ASN A 57 28.40 26.80 14.25
CA ASN A 57 27.60 27.37 13.16
C ASN A 57 26.62 28.44 13.66
N GLN A 58 26.10 28.33 14.86
CA GLN A 58 25.25 29.39 15.49
C GLN A 58 26.06 30.60 15.95
N GLU A 59 27.26 30.42 16.49
CA GLU A 59 28.14 31.51 16.88
C GLU A 59 28.66 32.28 15.66
N ASN A 60 28.96 31.62 14.54
CA ASN A 60 29.36 32.30 13.31
C ASN A 60 28.25 33.07 12.60
N GLN A 61 26.99 32.65 12.71
CA GLN A 61 25.84 33.42 12.21
C GLN A 61 25.55 34.67 13.05
N ASN A 62 25.65 34.56 14.37
CA ASN A 62 25.47 35.70 15.26
C ASN A 62 26.60 36.74 15.14
N ALA A 63 27.83 36.34 14.79
CA ALA A 63 28.95 37.27 14.55
C ALA A 63 28.79 38.04 13.23
N GLN A 64 28.20 37.47 12.19
CA GLN A 64 27.93 38.16 10.92
C GLN A 64 26.76 39.14 11.01
N GLU A 65 25.71 38.84 11.79
CA GLU A 65 24.58 39.76 12.02
C GLU A 65 25.01 40.97 12.87
N THR A 66 25.97 40.81 13.78
CA THR A 66 26.46 41.93 14.63
C THR A 66 27.39 42.89 13.86
N GLN A 67 28.13 42.41 12.86
CA GLN A 67 28.98 43.27 12.01
C GLN A 67 28.16 44.06 10.99
N ASN A 68 27.07 43.49 10.42
CA ASN A 68 26.18 44.22 9.51
C ASN A 68 25.32 45.30 10.19
N SER A 69 25.14 45.26 11.51
CA SER A 69 24.39 46.25 12.26
C SER A 69 25.22 47.44 12.73
N GLN A 70 26.56 47.36 12.70
CA GLN A 70 27.43 48.49 13.08
C GLN A 70 27.85 49.37 11.90
N GLU A 71 27.89 48.86 10.66
CA GLU A 71 28.23 49.70 9.49
C GLU A 71 27.07 50.60 9.01
N ASN A 72 25.82 50.33 9.40
CA ASN A 72 24.66 51.16 9.02
C ASN A 72 24.31 52.27 9.99
N LYS A 73 25.10 52.51 11.06
CA LYS A 73 24.83 53.54 12.09
C LYS A 73 25.59 54.87 11.93
N VAL A 74 26.43 55.04 10.90
CA VAL A 74 27.30 56.22 10.78
C VAL A 74 26.93 57.16 9.62
N LYS A 75 25.85 56.97 8.90
CA LYS A 75 25.43 57.90 7.80
C LYS A 75 23.94 58.26 7.82
N GLY A 76 23.43 58.76 8.95
CA GLY A 76 21.98 59.04 8.99
C GLY A 76 21.45 60.04 9.98
N ASP A 77 22.30 60.94 10.50
CA ASP A 77 21.80 62.05 11.30
C ASP A 77 21.91 63.39 10.52
N ASN A 78 20.84 63.67 9.79
CA ASN A 78 20.33 65.03 9.48
C ASN A 78 19.39 64.93 8.26
N ILE A 79 18.14 64.61 8.45
CA ILE A 79 16.91 65.05 7.75
C ILE A 79 15.74 64.19 8.31
N VAL A 80 15.28 64.41 9.49
CA VAL A 80 14.01 63.85 9.96
C VAL A 80 13.33 64.80 10.93
N SER A 81 12.45 65.63 10.43
CA SER A 81 11.45 66.27 11.33
C SER A 81 10.11 66.66 10.68
N SER A 82 9.77 66.21 9.46
CA SER A 82 8.46 66.56 8.89
C SER A 82 7.71 65.48 8.08
N VAL A 83 8.28 64.26 7.93
CA VAL A 83 7.67 63.23 7.06
C VAL A 83 7.13 62.02 7.85
N THR A 84 7.43 61.90 9.14
CA THR A 84 7.19 60.65 9.90
C THR A 84 5.77 60.48 10.44
N LYS A 85 4.98 61.53 10.61
CA LYS A 85 3.58 61.37 11.09
C LYS A 85 2.57 60.98 10.03
N THR A 86 2.78 61.37 8.77
CA THR A 86 1.85 61.05 7.66
C THR A 86 2.05 59.63 7.09
N ASN A 87 3.26 59.10 7.18
CA ASN A 87 3.57 57.76 6.68
C ASN A 87 3.18 56.63 7.65
N LEU A 88 3.23 56.88 8.97
CA LEU A 88 2.74 55.91 9.97
C LEU A 88 1.21 55.74 9.89
N ILE A 89 0.45 56.83 9.72
CA ILE A 89 -1.01 56.76 9.58
C ILE A 89 -1.41 56.05 8.25
N LYS A 90 -0.62 56.22 7.17
CA LYS A 90 -0.86 55.51 5.91
C LYS A 90 -0.45 54.03 5.97
N ALA A 91 0.62 53.68 6.69
CA ALA A 91 1.04 52.32 6.90
C ALA A 91 0.04 51.50 7.74
N ASP A 92 -0.48 52.09 8.82
CA ASP A 92 -1.53 51.49 9.66
C ASP A 92 -2.88 51.34 8.91
N ALA A 93 -3.23 52.35 8.09
CA ALA A 93 -4.45 52.26 7.26
C ALA A 93 -4.35 51.24 6.13
N ILE A 94 -3.17 51.09 5.53
CA ILE A 94 -2.90 50.04 4.51
C ILE A 94 -2.86 48.66 5.17
N SER A 95 -2.27 48.52 6.35
CA SER A 95 -2.25 47.30 7.14
C SER A 95 -3.68 46.87 7.54
N SER A 96 -4.48 47.78 8.08
CA SER A 96 -5.85 47.47 8.49
C SER A 96 -6.79 47.18 7.33
N SER A 97 -6.59 47.81 6.15
CA SER A 97 -7.37 47.49 4.94
C SER A 97 -7.00 46.11 4.34
N ASN A 98 -5.73 45.74 4.40
CA ASN A 98 -5.28 44.43 3.94
C ASN A 98 -5.73 43.35 4.92
N ILE A 99 -5.68 43.57 6.22
CA ILE A 99 -6.22 42.67 7.24
C ILE A 99 -7.72 42.50 7.05
N LYS A 100 -8.49 43.55 6.80
CA LYS A 100 -9.93 43.45 6.48
C LYS A 100 -10.20 42.67 5.22
N LYS A 101 -9.42 42.85 4.15
CA LYS A 101 -9.55 42.07 2.91
C LYS A 101 -9.24 40.59 3.14
N VAL A 102 -8.19 40.30 3.90
CA VAL A 102 -7.84 38.92 4.26
C VAL A 102 -8.93 38.31 5.15
N MET A 103 -9.45 39.04 6.14
CA MET A 103 -10.56 38.57 6.98
C MET A 103 -11.84 38.35 6.16
N THR A 104 -12.14 39.20 5.18
CA THR A 104 -13.30 39.05 4.30
C THR A 104 -13.12 37.86 3.36
N SER A 105 -11.92 37.63 2.84
CA SER A 105 -11.63 36.42 2.02
C SER A 105 -11.75 35.15 2.85
N ILE A 106 -11.19 35.11 4.06
CA ILE A 106 -11.31 33.97 4.98
C ILE A 106 -12.78 33.71 5.37
N SER A 107 -13.58 34.77 5.63
CA SER A 107 -15.00 34.60 5.94
C SER A 107 -15.80 34.09 4.75
N ASN A 108 -15.50 34.54 3.53
CA ASN A 108 -16.10 34.07 2.29
C ASN A 108 -15.70 32.61 1.97
N GLU A 109 -14.43 32.26 2.18
CA GLU A 109 -13.97 30.89 2.05
C GLU A 109 -14.61 29.94 3.06
N THR A 110 -14.80 30.40 4.30
CA THR A 110 -15.46 29.61 5.35
C THR A 110 -16.95 29.43 5.04
N TYR A 111 -17.62 30.44 4.50
CA TYR A 111 -19.02 30.32 4.06
C TYR A 111 -19.14 29.36 2.87
N THR A 112 -18.23 29.46 1.91
CA THR A 112 -18.16 28.50 0.79
C THR A 112 -17.86 27.08 1.23
N LEU A 113 -16.99 26.89 2.24
CA LEU A 113 -16.67 25.57 2.80
C LEU A 113 -17.88 24.95 3.49
N GLU A 114 -18.62 25.73 4.30
CA GLU A 114 -19.86 25.28 4.95
C GLU A 114 -20.89 24.78 3.94
N ASN A 115 -21.11 25.56 2.87
CA ASN A 115 -21.98 25.15 1.79
C ASN A 115 -21.51 23.89 1.05
N LYS A 116 -20.18 23.74 0.83
CA LYS A 116 -19.63 22.51 0.28
C LYS A 116 -19.91 21.29 1.17
N ILE A 117 -19.75 21.44 2.50
CA ILE A 117 -20.03 20.34 3.46
C ILE A 117 -21.52 19.99 3.46
N LEU A 118 -22.40 20.99 3.46
CA LEU A 118 -23.85 20.76 3.43
C LEU A 118 -24.31 20.05 2.15
N ASN A 119 -23.64 20.31 1.04
CA ASN A 119 -23.93 19.70 -0.27
C ASN A 119 -23.23 18.34 -0.48
N LEU A 120 -22.44 17.82 0.47
CA LEU A 120 -21.90 16.47 0.39
C LEU A 120 -23.04 15.46 0.33
N ASP A 121 -22.94 14.48 -0.54
CA ASP A 121 -23.92 13.40 -0.65
C ASP A 121 -23.61 12.29 0.38
N THR A 122 -23.81 12.62 1.66
CA THR A 122 -23.59 11.71 2.78
C THR A 122 -24.64 11.93 3.87
N THR A 123 -24.65 11.08 4.90
CA THR A 123 -25.63 11.14 5.98
C THR A 123 -25.52 12.44 6.80
N ILE A 124 -26.60 12.79 7.48
CA ILE A 124 -26.65 13.98 8.34
C ILE A 124 -25.64 13.86 9.48
N GLU A 125 -25.45 12.65 10.02
CA GLU A 125 -24.52 12.34 11.10
C GLU A 125 -23.08 12.63 10.64
N ASN A 126 -22.69 12.17 9.46
CA ASN A 126 -21.37 12.42 8.88
C ASN A 126 -21.13 13.92 8.65
N LYS A 127 -22.12 14.64 8.09
CA LYS A 127 -22.05 16.10 7.94
C LYS A 127 -21.88 16.80 9.28
N ALA A 128 -22.60 16.36 10.31
CA ALA A 128 -22.51 16.94 11.65
C ALA A 128 -21.11 16.82 12.27
N VAL A 129 -20.42 15.68 12.04
CA VAL A 129 -19.04 15.50 12.48
C VAL A 129 -18.12 16.50 11.79
N ILE A 130 -18.20 16.65 10.46
CA ILE A 130 -17.37 17.59 9.70
C ILE A 130 -17.64 19.04 10.14
N ILE A 131 -18.92 19.40 10.31
CA ILE A 131 -19.31 20.74 10.80
C ILE A 131 -18.78 21.01 12.21
N LYS A 132 -18.73 19.98 13.07
CA LYS A 132 -18.14 20.11 14.41
C LYS A 132 -16.66 20.50 14.33
N HIS A 133 -15.86 19.81 13.49
CA HIS A 133 -14.45 20.16 13.26
C HIS A 133 -14.30 21.57 12.65
N MET A 134 -15.17 21.95 11.73
CA MET A 134 -15.18 23.29 11.15
C MET A 134 -15.50 24.38 12.22
N LYS A 135 -16.43 24.11 13.14
CA LYS A 135 -16.71 25.03 14.25
C LYS A 135 -15.55 25.18 15.22
N VAL A 136 -14.77 24.10 15.43
CA VAL A 136 -13.52 24.13 16.21
C VAL A 136 -12.48 24.96 15.47
N LEU A 137 -12.27 24.70 14.16
CA LEU A 137 -11.33 25.41 13.30
C LEU A 137 -11.54 26.94 13.35
N LYS A 138 -12.80 27.41 13.33
CA LYS A 138 -13.15 28.85 13.41
C LYS A 138 -12.72 29.52 14.71
N LYS A 139 -12.45 28.77 15.78
CA LYS A 139 -12.09 29.27 17.10
C LYS A 139 -10.58 29.17 17.40
N LEU A 140 -9.84 28.43 16.59
CA LEU A 140 -8.41 28.19 16.77
C LEU A 140 -7.60 29.26 16.07
N ASP A 141 -6.41 29.53 16.64
CA ASP A 141 -5.41 30.34 15.98
C ASP A 141 -4.85 29.57 14.78
N PHE A 142 -4.75 30.24 13.62
CA PHE A 142 -4.27 29.65 12.37
C PHE A 142 -2.79 29.20 12.42
N THR A 143 -2.03 29.65 13.40
CA THR A 143 -0.64 29.22 13.63
C THR A 143 -0.54 27.97 14.51
N SER A 144 -1.64 27.52 15.10
CA SER A 144 -1.64 26.36 16.01
C SER A 144 -1.64 25.03 15.26
N SER A 145 -0.96 24.02 15.83
CA SER A 145 -0.97 22.66 15.31
C SER A 145 -2.38 22.06 15.27
N GLU A 146 -3.23 22.43 16.20
CA GLU A 146 -4.64 21.99 16.26
C GLU A 146 -5.48 22.56 15.12
N TYR A 147 -5.19 23.79 14.67
CA TYR A 147 -5.83 24.36 13.48
C TYR A 147 -5.54 23.49 12.26
N TYR A 148 -4.25 23.20 12.03
CA TYR A 148 -3.82 22.39 10.89
C TYR A 148 -4.42 20.98 10.92
N LYS A 149 -4.46 20.32 12.08
CA LYS A 149 -5.12 19.00 12.23
C LYS A 149 -6.59 19.03 11.84
N ASN A 150 -7.36 20.01 12.33
CA ASN A 150 -8.78 20.13 12.00
C ASN A 150 -9.01 20.47 10.53
N GLN A 151 -8.16 21.30 9.94
CA GLN A 151 -8.18 21.58 8.50
C GLN A 151 -7.97 20.29 7.68
N LEU A 152 -6.91 19.55 7.98
CA LEU A 152 -6.59 18.29 7.29
C LEU A 152 -7.71 17.25 7.44
N PHE A 153 -8.33 17.17 8.64
CA PHE A 153 -9.48 16.29 8.84
C PHE A 153 -10.65 16.65 7.90
N ILE A 154 -10.98 17.94 7.80
CA ILE A 154 -12.07 18.41 6.93
C ILE A 154 -11.74 18.11 5.47
N GLU A 155 -10.51 18.39 5.03
CA GLU A 155 -10.04 18.11 3.67
C GLU A 155 -10.11 16.63 3.34
N ASN A 156 -9.64 15.77 4.25
CA ASN A 156 -9.70 14.32 4.10
C ASN A 156 -11.15 13.81 4.04
N ALA A 157 -12.03 14.30 4.90
CA ALA A 157 -13.44 13.93 4.90
C ALA A 157 -14.17 14.39 3.62
N MET A 158 -13.81 15.54 3.08
CA MET A 158 -14.36 16.04 1.81
C MET A 158 -13.83 15.28 0.58
N ASN A 159 -12.64 14.69 0.67
CA ASN A 159 -12.05 13.89 -0.39
C ASN A 159 -12.65 12.48 -0.49
N VAL A 160 -13.40 12.03 0.51
CA VAL A 160 -14.15 10.77 0.42
C VAL A 160 -15.16 10.85 -0.73
N PRO A 161 -15.21 9.86 -1.62
CA PRO A 161 -16.11 9.88 -2.77
C PRO A 161 -17.55 9.48 -2.38
N TRP A 162 -18.18 10.23 -1.50
CA TRP A 162 -19.50 9.97 -0.95
C TRP A 162 -20.54 9.62 -2.03
N ASN A 163 -21.21 8.46 -1.88
CA ASN A 163 -22.25 7.93 -2.77
C ASN A 163 -21.86 7.81 -4.26
N LYS A 164 -20.57 7.98 -4.61
CA LYS A 164 -20.10 7.79 -5.98
C LYS A 164 -19.81 6.31 -6.21
N TYR A 165 -20.75 5.62 -6.82
CA TYR A 165 -20.61 4.22 -7.18
C TYR A 165 -20.46 4.05 -8.69
N TYR A 166 -19.61 3.11 -9.10
CA TYR A 166 -19.62 2.62 -10.47
C TYR A 166 -20.67 1.53 -10.59
N ASN A 167 -21.69 1.76 -11.40
CA ASN A 167 -22.81 0.85 -11.55
C ASN A 167 -22.78 0.19 -12.94
N ILE A 168 -22.44 -1.09 -12.96
CA ILE A 168 -22.38 -1.88 -14.19
C ILE A 168 -23.76 -2.00 -14.84
N SER A 169 -24.83 -2.15 -14.06
CA SER A 169 -26.20 -2.31 -14.56
C SER A 169 -26.73 -1.06 -15.27
N GLU A 170 -26.31 0.13 -14.87
CA GLU A 170 -26.72 1.38 -15.53
C GLU A 170 -26.09 1.52 -16.90
N LYS A 171 -24.88 0.98 -17.09
CA LYS A 171 -24.15 1.07 -18.35
C LYS A 171 -24.62 0.06 -19.40
N TYR A 172 -25.17 -1.07 -18.97
CA TYR A 172 -25.58 -2.18 -19.83
C TYR A 172 -27.06 -2.51 -19.60
N ASN A 173 -27.94 -1.65 -20.07
CA ASN A 173 -29.40 -1.76 -19.85
C ASN A 173 -30.13 -2.59 -20.92
N HIS A 174 -29.49 -2.81 -22.08
CA HIS A 174 -30.09 -3.58 -23.19
C HIS A 174 -29.47 -4.97 -23.28
N GLU A 175 -30.27 -5.98 -23.61
CA GLU A 175 -29.83 -7.36 -23.69
C GLU A 175 -28.63 -7.59 -24.61
N LYS A 176 -28.60 -6.93 -25.78
CA LYS A 176 -27.49 -7.00 -26.71
C LYS A 176 -26.21 -6.40 -26.15
N ASP A 177 -26.30 -5.34 -25.35
CA ASP A 177 -25.14 -4.72 -24.72
C ASP A 177 -24.58 -5.61 -23.63
N VAL A 178 -25.44 -6.29 -22.87
CA VAL A 178 -25.04 -7.28 -21.85
C VAL A 178 -24.32 -8.46 -22.51
N GLN A 179 -24.88 -9.04 -23.58
CA GLN A 179 -24.25 -10.15 -24.30
C GLN A 179 -22.87 -9.75 -24.85
N THR A 180 -22.78 -8.59 -25.49
CA THR A 180 -21.51 -8.05 -26.01
C THR A 180 -20.50 -7.81 -24.90
N PHE A 181 -20.95 -7.28 -23.77
CA PHE A 181 -20.08 -7.02 -22.61
C PHE A 181 -19.53 -8.34 -22.03
N LEU A 182 -20.39 -9.34 -21.79
CA LEU A 182 -19.95 -10.64 -21.26
C LEU A 182 -19.01 -11.36 -22.21
N LYS A 183 -19.24 -11.25 -23.54
CA LYS A 183 -18.32 -11.78 -24.54
C LYS A 183 -16.97 -11.07 -24.49
N ASN A 184 -16.96 -9.74 -24.44
CA ASN A 184 -15.73 -8.96 -24.35
C ASN A 184 -14.92 -9.30 -23.09
N ILE A 185 -15.60 -9.54 -21.94
CA ILE A 185 -14.96 -10.01 -20.72
C ILE A 185 -14.22 -11.32 -20.98
N LYS A 186 -14.89 -12.29 -21.59
CA LYS A 186 -14.29 -13.58 -21.89
C LYS A 186 -13.10 -13.46 -22.83
N ASP A 187 -13.29 -12.74 -23.94
CA ASP A 187 -12.26 -12.53 -24.97
C ASP A 187 -11.01 -11.85 -24.37
N GLU A 188 -11.19 -10.86 -23.47
CA GLU A 188 -10.08 -10.19 -22.81
C GLU A 188 -9.33 -11.12 -21.83
N PHE A 189 -10.06 -11.93 -21.06
CA PHE A 189 -9.43 -12.94 -20.21
C PHE A 189 -8.65 -13.97 -21.03
N ASP A 190 -9.21 -14.45 -22.15
CA ASP A 190 -8.58 -15.45 -23.02
C ASP A 190 -7.33 -14.89 -23.70
N ARG A 191 -7.31 -13.59 -23.98
CA ARG A 191 -6.15 -12.90 -24.56
C ARG A 191 -5.01 -12.72 -23.56
N GLU A 192 -5.32 -12.48 -22.29
CA GLU A 192 -4.31 -12.13 -21.27
C GLU A 192 -3.86 -13.32 -20.41
N ILE A 193 -4.70 -14.36 -20.31
CA ILE A 193 -4.52 -15.48 -19.38
C ILE A 193 -4.85 -16.80 -20.04
N TYR A 194 -3.88 -17.68 -20.06
CA TYR A 194 -4.06 -19.04 -20.56
C TYR A 194 -4.83 -19.91 -19.56
N GLY A 195 -5.82 -20.67 -20.04
CA GLY A 195 -6.59 -21.60 -19.22
C GLY A 195 -7.41 -20.91 -18.11
N MET A 196 -7.47 -21.54 -16.95
CA MET A 196 -8.21 -21.06 -15.76
C MET A 196 -9.73 -20.91 -16.01
N GLU A 197 -10.32 -21.76 -16.82
CA GLU A 197 -11.72 -21.64 -17.24
C GLU A 197 -12.71 -21.62 -16.06
N ASN A 198 -12.43 -22.37 -14.99
CA ASN A 198 -13.28 -22.37 -13.80
C ASN A 198 -13.39 -20.99 -13.18
N ILE A 199 -12.25 -20.28 -13.03
CA ILE A 199 -12.24 -18.95 -12.42
C ILE A 199 -12.87 -17.94 -13.36
N LYS A 200 -12.57 -18.00 -14.66
CA LYS A 200 -13.18 -17.12 -15.67
C LYS A 200 -14.71 -17.24 -15.64
N ASN A 201 -15.24 -18.46 -15.57
CA ASN A 201 -16.67 -18.72 -15.47
C ASN A 201 -17.26 -18.19 -14.14
N GLU A 202 -16.57 -18.37 -13.00
CA GLU A 202 -17.02 -17.81 -11.73
C GLU A 202 -17.08 -16.28 -11.75
N ILE A 203 -16.12 -15.61 -12.40
CA ILE A 203 -16.17 -14.16 -12.57
C ILE A 203 -17.32 -13.74 -13.48
N ILE A 204 -17.58 -14.46 -14.57
CA ILE A 204 -18.74 -14.18 -15.42
C ILE A 204 -20.05 -14.34 -14.64
N ASN A 205 -20.20 -15.40 -13.85
CA ASN A 205 -21.33 -15.60 -12.95
C ASN A 205 -21.48 -14.43 -11.95
N TYR A 206 -20.36 -13.97 -11.38
CA TYR A 206 -20.35 -12.83 -10.47
C TYR A 206 -20.80 -11.53 -11.18
N VAL A 207 -20.32 -11.29 -12.39
CA VAL A 207 -20.73 -10.12 -13.19
C VAL A 207 -22.21 -10.19 -13.55
N CYS A 208 -22.70 -11.37 -13.97
CA CYS A 208 -24.13 -11.58 -14.20
C CYS A 208 -24.95 -11.25 -12.96
N LYS A 209 -24.49 -11.67 -11.77
CA LYS A 209 -25.13 -11.36 -10.50
C LYS A 209 -25.14 -9.84 -10.20
N LEU A 210 -24.04 -9.13 -10.51
CA LEU A 210 -24.00 -7.66 -10.33
C LEU A 210 -24.95 -6.93 -11.27
N ILE A 211 -25.13 -7.43 -12.50
CA ILE A 211 -26.09 -6.87 -13.47
C ILE A 211 -27.52 -7.08 -13.01
N THR A 212 -27.86 -8.28 -12.53
CA THR A 212 -29.22 -8.64 -12.10
C THR A 212 -29.56 -8.13 -10.72
N ASN A 213 -28.59 -8.01 -9.81
CA ASN A 213 -28.77 -7.49 -8.46
C ASN A 213 -27.64 -6.53 -8.07
N PRO A 214 -27.72 -5.25 -8.46
CA PRO A 214 -26.72 -4.24 -8.13
C PRO A 214 -26.59 -3.96 -6.62
N PHE A 215 -27.61 -4.36 -5.83
CA PHE A 215 -27.63 -4.18 -4.38
C PHE A 215 -27.04 -5.37 -3.60
N ASN A 216 -26.41 -6.32 -4.31
CA ASN A 216 -25.76 -7.44 -3.65
C ASN A 216 -24.63 -6.98 -2.73
N LYS A 217 -24.67 -7.45 -1.47
CA LYS A 217 -23.69 -7.09 -0.42
C LYS A 217 -22.62 -8.16 -0.18
N LYS A 218 -22.73 -9.32 -0.81
CA LYS A 218 -21.76 -10.42 -0.65
C LYS A 218 -20.80 -10.42 -1.84
N ASN A 219 -19.76 -9.60 -1.75
CA ASN A 219 -18.80 -9.32 -2.82
C ASN A 219 -17.36 -9.67 -2.38
N SER A 220 -17.14 -10.90 -1.91
CA SER A 220 -15.84 -11.37 -1.45
C SER A 220 -15.40 -12.61 -2.23
N LEU A 221 -14.18 -12.57 -2.77
CA LEU A 221 -13.55 -13.64 -3.55
C LEU A 221 -12.18 -13.97 -2.95
N ALA A 222 -11.82 -15.23 -2.88
CA ALA A 222 -10.47 -15.64 -2.52
C ALA A 222 -9.88 -16.57 -3.56
N LEU A 223 -8.67 -16.26 -4.02
CA LEU A 223 -7.92 -17.08 -4.95
C LEU A 223 -6.75 -17.73 -4.20
N TYR A 224 -6.73 -19.06 -4.11
CA TYR A 224 -5.62 -19.75 -3.47
C TYR A 224 -4.97 -20.76 -4.40
N GLY A 225 -3.69 -21.00 -4.17
CA GLY A 225 -2.87 -21.89 -4.98
C GLY A 225 -1.40 -21.56 -4.82
N ASN A 226 -0.54 -22.34 -5.43
CA ASN A 226 0.90 -22.20 -5.31
C ASN A 226 1.41 -20.79 -5.75
N ALA A 227 2.60 -20.41 -5.30
CA ALA A 227 3.24 -19.21 -5.77
C ALA A 227 3.51 -19.25 -7.29
N GLY A 228 3.30 -18.13 -7.98
CA GLY A 228 3.58 -18.05 -9.42
C GLY A 228 2.52 -18.61 -10.36
N VAL A 229 1.30 -18.91 -9.87
CA VAL A 229 0.17 -19.36 -10.72
C VAL A 229 -0.68 -18.19 -11.25
N CYS A 230 -0.09 -17.01 -11.44
CA CYS A 230 -0.72 -15.83 -12.05
C CYS A 230 -1.92 -15.22 -11.30
N LYS A 231 -2.09 -15.47 -9.98
CA LYS A 231 -3.17 -14.86 -9.16
C LYS A 231 -3.26 -13.34 -9.33
N THR A 232 -2.15 -12.64 -9.15
CA THR A 232 -2.08 -11.17 -9.24
C THR A 232 -2.35 -10.65 -10.65
N LYS A 233 -1.86 -11.35 -11.71
CA LYS A 233 -2.16 -10.98 -13.11
C LYS A 233 -3.66 -11.09 -13.38
N PHE A 234 -4.29 -12.17 -12.91
CA PHE A 234 -5.73 -12.38 -13.03
C PHE A 234 -6.55 -11.21 -12.43
N ILE A 235 -6.18 -10.75 -11.23
CA ILE A 235 -6.87 -9.66 -10.56
C ILE A 235 -6.69 -8.33 -11.30
N LYS A 236 -5.50 -8.07 -11.87
CA LYS A 236 -5.25 -6.88 -12.70
C LYS A 236 -6.10 -6.89 -13.96
N VAL A 237 -6.22 -8.03 -14.63
CA VAL A 237 -7.08 -8.18 -15.81
C VAL A 237 -8.54 -8.00 -15.42
N LEU A 238 -8.97 -8.57 -14.30
CA LEU A 238 -10.32 -8.39 -13.77
C LEU A 238 -10.67 -6.90 -13.55
N SER A 239 -9.78 -6.16 -12.90
CA SER A 239 -9.95 -4.71 -12.69
C SER A 239 -10.13 -3.97 -14.03
N LYS A 240 -9.27 -4.28 -15.01
CA LYS A 240 -9.33 -3.68 -16.36
C LYS A 240 -10.64 -3.98 -17.06
N VAL A 241 -11.08 -5.23 -17.04
CA VAL A 241 -12.29 -5.72 -17.70
C VAL A 241 -13.55 -5.12 -17.06
N LEU A 242 -13.61 -5.06 -15.74
CA LEU A 242 -14.73 -4.47 -15.02
C LEU A 242 -14.70 -2.94 -15.02
N ASN A 243 -13.58 -2.33 -15.45
CA ASN A 243 -13.32 -0.89 -15.36
C ASN A 243 -13.48 -0.37 -13.91
N LEU A 244 -13.05 -1.17 -12.94
CA LEU A 244 -13.06 -0.84 -11.54
C LEU A 244 -11.63 -0.53 -11.07
N PRO A 245 -11.39 0.59 -10.36
CA PRO A 245 -10.09 0.86 -9.74
C PRO A 245 -9.66 -0.28 -8.84
N LEU A 246 -8.37 -0.63 -8.88
CA LEU A 246 -7.75 -1.66 -8.08
C LEU A 246 -6.80 -1.04 -7.05
N LYS A 247 -7.08 -1.25 -5.76
CA LYS A 247 -6.15 -0.92 -4.70
C LYS A 247 -5.56 -2.19 -4.10
N VAL A 248 -4.25 -2.31 -4.15
CA VAL A 248 -3.52 -3.44 -3.58
C VAL A 248 -3.13 -3.11 -2.15
N ILE A 249 -3.45 -4.02 -1.22
CA ILE A 249 -3.10 -3.96 0.19
C ILE A 249 -2.33 -5.23 0.53
N SER A 250 -1.01 -5.13 0.70
CA SER A 250 -0.19 -6.28 1.09
C SER A 250 -0.35 -6.55 2.58
N LEU A 251 -0.66 -7.80 2.92
CA LEU A 251 -0.78 -8.27 4.30
C LEU A 251 0.56 -8.79 4.85
N GLY A 252 1.53 -9.04 3.96
CA GLY A 252 2.88 -9.43 4.33
C GLY A 252 3.60 -8.32 5.10
N GLY A 253 3.93 -8.60 6.38
CA GLY A 253 4.62 -7.64 7.25
C GLY A 253 3.74 -6.67 8.02
N VAL A 254 2.42 -6.70 7.86
CA VAL A 254 1.50 -5.92 8.69
C VAL A 254 1.48 -6.48 10.11
N LYS A 255 1.68 -5.60 11.11
CA LYS A 255 1.86 -6.01 12.50
C LYS A 255 0.63 -5.81 13.37
N ASP A 256 -0.24 -4.85 13.03
CA ASP A 256 -1.43 -4.54 13.80
C ASP A 256 -2.60 -4.03 12.94
N SER A 257 -3.79 -3.98 13.53
CA SER A 257 -5.02 -3.58 12.87
C SER A 257 -5.13 -2.07 12.58
N SER A 258 -4.30 -1.23 13.21
CA SER A 258 -4.32 0.22 13.00
C SER A 258 -3.89 0.59 11.58
N TYR A 259 -3.07 -0.23 10.92
CA TYR A 259 -2.77 -0.09 9.51
C TYR A 259 -4.04 -0.01 8.63
N PHE A 260 -5.07 -0.79 8.97
CA PHE A 260 -6.34 -0.85 8.22
C PHE A 260 -7.34 0.20 8.66
N LEU A 261 -7.40 0.47 9.98
CA LEU A 261 -8.40 1.30 10.62
C LEU A 261 -7.94 2.74 10.90
N GLY A 262 -6.65 3.03 10.64
CA GLY A 262 -6.07 4.32 10.95
C GLY A 262 -5.78 4.53 12.44
N HIS A 263 -5.24 5.70 12.76
CA HIS A 263 -4.95 6.13 14.12
C HIS A 263 -5.93 7.19 14.57
N ASN A 264 -6.26 7.19 15.88
CA ASN A 264 -7.15 8.20 16.43
C ASN A 264 -6.65 9.62 16.12
N PHE A 265 -7.58 10.50 15.72
CA PHE A 265 -7.34 11.90 15.38
C PHE A 265 -6.53 12.69 16.43
N THR A 266 -6.57 12.26 17.70
CA THR A 266 -5.85 12.91 18.81
C THR A 266 -4.34 12.75 18.75
N TYR A 267 -3.82 11.75 18.04
CA TYR A 267 -2.38 11.55 17.90
C TYR A 267 -1.74 12.54 16.92
N VAL A 268 -0.47 12.82 17.12
CA VAL A 268 0.34 13.59 16.15
C VAL A 268 0.52 12.73 14.90
N GLU A 269 0.40 13.34 13.71
CA GLU A 269 0.53 12.66 12.40
C GLU A 269 -0.52 11.54 12.16
N SER A 270 -1.68 11.61 12.85
CA SER A 270 -2.76 10.66 12.61
C SER A 270 -3.28 10.74 11.17
N ASN A 271 -3.59 9.59 10.58
CA ASN A 271 -4.18 9.49 9.25
C ASN A 271 -5.19 8.33 9.24
N TYR A 272 -6.06 8.32 8.23
CA TYR A 272 -6.99 7.23 8.00
C TYR A 272 -6.27 5.96 7.56
N GLY A 273 -6.91 4.80 7.77
CA GLY A 273 -6.35 3.51 7.48
C GLY A 273 -6.29 3.18 5.98
N ALA A 274 -5.57 2.11 5.64
CA ALA A 274 -5.37 1.66 4.27
C ALA A 274 -6.69 1.35 3.53
N ILE A 275 -7.75 0.95 4.25
CA ILE A 275 -9.07 0.69 3.67
C ILE A 275 -9.67 1.99 3.15
N MET A 276 -9.77 3.01 4.00
CA MET A 276 -10.28 4.32 3.59
C MET A 276 -9.36 5.00 2.58
N GLY A 277 -8.04 4.82 2.70
CA GLY A 277 -7.06 5.25 1.70
C GLY A 277 -7.34 4.65 0.32
N GLY A 278 -7.67 3.36 0.27
CA GLY A 278 -8.09 2.69 -0.96
C GLY A 278 -9.34 3.29 -1.58
N ILE A 279 -10.33 3.64 -0.78
CA ILE A 279 -11.57 4.30 -1.23
C ILE A 279 -11.29 5.71 -1.77
N VAL A 280 -10.58 6.53 -1.00
CA VAL A 280 -10.26 7.92 -1.38
C VAL A 280 -9.45 7.98 -2.68
N ASP A 281 -8.41 7.15 -2.80
CA ASP A 281 -7.56 7.07 -4.01
C ASP A 281 -8.34 6.62 -5.23
N SER A 282 -9.29 5.70 -5.05
CA SER A 282 -10.12 5.13 -6.12
C SER A 282 -11.18 6.10 -6.66
N LYS A 283 -11.51 7.18 -5.93
CA LYS A 283 -12.53 8.17 -6.28
C LYS A 283 -13.95 7.62 -6.43
N ILE A 284 -14.19 6.37 -6.02
CA ILE A 284 -15.50 5.70 -5.97
C ILE A 284 -15.62 4.88 -4.68
N MET A 285 -16.87 4.62 -4.24
CA MET A 285 -17.15 3.88 -3.01
C MET A 285 -17.11 2.35 -3.17
N ASN A 286 -17.04 1.83 -4.39
CA ASN A 286 -17.04 0.39 -4.69
C ASN A 286 -15.86 -0.06 -5.59
N PRO A 287 -14.61 0.29 -5.25
CA PRO A 287 -13.45 -0.22 -5.95
C PRO A 287 -13.22 -1.70 -5.66
N ILE A 288 -12.20 -2.28 -6.31
CA ILE A 288 -11.61 -3.55 -5.91
C ILE A 288 -10.55 -3.29 -4.84
N LEU A 289 -10.76 -3.81 -3.62
CA LEU A 289 -9.74 -3.87 -2.58
C LEU A 289 -9.12 -5.28 -2.61
N TYR A 290 -7.87 -5.34 -3.02
CA TYR A 290 -7.12 -6.58 -3.17
C TYR A 290 -6.15 -6.76 -2.01
N PHE A 291 -6.39 -7.76 -1.18
CA PHE A 291 -5.57 -8.17 -0.05
C PHE A 291 -4.64 -9.32 -0.47
N ASP A 292 -3.36 -9.02 -0.62
CA ASP A 292 -2.36 -10.02 -1.04
C ASP A 292 -1.68 -10.66 0.17
N GLU A 293 -1.29 -11.92 0.02
CA GLU A 293 -0.53 -12.69 1.02
C GLU A 293 -1.25 -12.87 2.37
N LEU A 294 -2.54 -13.21 2.35
CA LEU A 294 -3.33 -13.42 3.57
C LEU A 294 -2.73 -14.49 4.50
N ASP A 295 -2.04 -15.49 3.96
CA ASP A 295 -1.34 -16.55 4.71
C ASP A 295 -0.05 -16.06 5.43
N LYS A 296 0.34 -14.81 5.25
CA LYS A 296 1.47 -14.17 5.94
C LYS A 296 1.07 -13.39 7.19
N VAL A 297 -0.22 -13.21 7.43
CA VAL A 297 -0.72 -12.63 8.68
C VAL A 297 -0.29 -13.52 9.85
N SER A 298 0.25 -12.91 10.90
CA SER A 298 0.74 -13.62 12.09
C SER A 298 -0.40 -14.40 12.77
N GLN A 299 -0.08 -15.55 13.36
CA GLN A 299 -0.99 -16.32 14.23
C GLN A 299 -1.03 -15.80 15.68
N SER A 300 -0.35 -14.67 15.95
CA SER A 300 -0.34 -14.00 17.26
C SER A 300 -1.69 -13.34 17.57
N GLU A 301 -1.81 -12.77 18.75
CA GLU A 301 -2.97 -11.97 19.17
C GLU A 301 -3.22 -10.79 18.24
N THR A 302 -2.18 -10.05 17.85
CA THR A 302 -2.27 -8.94 16.89
C THR A 302 -2.73 -9.39 15.50
N GLY A 303 -2.37 -10.59 15.07
CA GLY A 303 -2.87 -11.17 13.83
C GLY A 303 -4.36 -11.54 13.90
N ARG A 304 -4.87 -11.95 15.07
CA ARG A 304 -6.32 -12.17 15.26
C ARG A 304 -7.12 -10.88 15.13
N ASP A 305 -6.57 -9.75 15.59
CA ASP A 305 -7.20 -8.45 15.39
C ASP A 305 -7.31 -8.10 13.91
N ILE A 306 -6.27 -8.39 13.10
CA ILE A 306 -6.32 -8.24 11.66
C ILE A 306 -7.43 -9.10 11.04
N TYR A 307 -7.50 -10.38 11.40
CA TYR A 307 -8.57 -11.27 10.91
C TYR A 307 -9.96 -10.79 11.33
N SER A 308 -10.11 -10.20 12.52
CA SER A 308 -11.36 -9.60 12.98
C SER A 308 -11.78 -8.44 12.07
N VAL A 309 -10.86 -7.53 11.72
CA VAL A 309 -11.14 -6.43 10.79
C VAL A 309 -11.57 -6.95 9.42
N LEU A 310 -10.82 -7.90 8.84
CA LEU A 310 -11.13 -8.48 7.54
C LEU A 310 -12.45 -9.23 7.53
N SER A 311 -12.78 -9.92 8.63
CA SER A 311 -14.07 -10.60 8.81
C SER A 311 -15.23 -9.60 8.86
N ASN A 312 -15.07 -8.48 9.53
CA ASN A 312 -16.11 -7.43 9.58
C ASN A 312 -16.31 -6.79 8.20
N LEU A 313 -15.26 -6.58 7.41
CA LEU A 313 -15.37 -6.07 6.04
C LEU A 313 -16.14 -7.01 5.11
N THR A 314 -15.98 -8.31 5.29
CA THR A 314 -16.63 -9.32 4.43
C THR A 314 -18.01 -9.72 4.90
N ASP A 315 -18.46 -9.27 6.09
CA ASP A 315 -19.77 -9.54 6.63
C ASP A 315 -20.83 -8.59 6.05
N PRO A 316 -21.83 -9.10 5.29
CA PRO A 316 -22.87 -8.27 4.70
C PRO A 316 -23.75 -7.51 5.69
N THR A 317 -23.78 -7.92 6.96
CA THR A 317 -24.59 -7.28 8.01
C THR A 317 -23.88 -6.10 8.67
N ILE A 318 -22.55 -6.08 8.63
CA ILE A 318 -21.71 -5.11 9.33
C ILE A 318 -21.05 -4.11 8.36
N ASN A 319 -20.65 -4.56 7.17
CA ASN A 319 -19.83 -3.78 6.24
C ASN A 319 -20.47 -2.48 5.71
N SER A 320 -21.79 -2.32 5.87
CA SER A 320 -22.49 -1.06 5.56
C SER A 320 -22.30 0.03 6.63
N HIS A 321 -21.68 -0.31 7.77
CA HIS A 321 -21.43 0.60 8.89
C HIS A 321 -19.96 0.59 9.31
N PHE A 322 -19.05 0.57 8.32
CA PHE A 322 -17.62 0.60 8.59
C PHE A 322 -17.23 1.91 9.27
N THR A 323 -16.35 1.82 10.27
CA THR A 323 -15.78 2.97 10.98
C THR A 323 -14.26 2.94 10.92
N ASP A 324 -13.67 4.10 10.69
CA ASP A 324 -12.22 4.31 10.71
C ASP A 324 -11.86 5.13 11.96
N HIS A 325 -10.74 4.84 12.59
CA HIS A 325 -10.36 5.50 13.85
C HIS A 325 -10.03 6.98 13.67
N TYR A 326 -9.47 7.36 12.51
CA TYR A 326 -9.23 8.76 12.18
C TYR A 326 -10.55 9.52 12.00
N PHE A 327 -11.50 8.94 11.27
CA PHE A 327 -12.82 9.52 11.03
C PHE A 327 -13.83 9.19 12.15
N ARG A 328 -13.38 9.23 13.38
CA ARG A 328 -14.21 8.86 14.53
C ARG A 328 -15.57 9.57 14.54
N GLY A 329 -16.64 8.78 14.64
CA GLY A 329 -18.03 9.26 14.63
C GLY A 329 -18.63 9.36 13.22
N MET A 330 -17.88 9.00 12.18
CA MET A 330 -18.39 8.85 10.82
C MET A 330 -18.54 7.36 10.48
N THR A 331 -19.50 7.06 9.62
CA THR A 331 -19.77 5.72 9.11
C THR A 331 -19.69 5.69 7.60
N PHE A 332 -19.19 4.58 7.05
CA PHE A 332 -18.98 4.39 5.61
C PHE A 332 -19.68 3.11 5.16
N ASP A 333 -20.47 3.20 4.11
CA ASP A 333 -21.07 2.01 3.48
C ASP A 333 -20.09 1.38 2.50
N LEU A 334 -19.41 0.32 2.94
CA LEU A 334 -18.47 -0.47 2.14
C LEU A 334 -19.10 -1.80 1.64
N SER A 335 -20.43 -1.94 1.71
CA SER A 335 -21.14 -3.17 1.33
C SER A 335 -21.04 -3.51 -0.15
N LYS A 336 -20.74 -2.52 -1.01
CA LYS A 336 -20.59 -2.69 -2.46
C LYS A 336 -19.13 -2.81 -2.91
N VAL A 337 -18.17 -2.72 -2.00
CA VAL A 337 -16.75 -2.93 -2.30
C VAL A 337 -16.53 -4.38 -2.72
N PHE A 338 -15.69 -4.61 -3.73
CA PHE A 338 -15.29 -5.94 -4.13
C PHE A 338 -13.98 -6.34 -3.44
N TYR A 339 -14.09 -7.21 -2.46
CA TYR A 339 -12.95 -7.71 -1.68
C TYR A 339 -12.34 -8.93 -2.35
N ILE A 340 -11.07 -8.87 -2.69
CA ILE A 340 -10.34 -10.00 -3.27
C ILE A 340 -9.16 -10.35 -2.37
N PHE A 341 -9.03 -11.62 -2.02
CA PHE A 341 -7.94 -12.14 -1.19
C PHE A 341 -7.10 -13.11 -1.98
N THR A 342 -5.80 -13.15 -1.73
CA THR A 342 -4.93 -14.21 -2.24
C THR A 342 -4.08 -14.80 -1.14
N PHE A 343 -3.86 -16.10 -1.22
CA PHE A 343 -2.98 -16.83 -0.32
C PHE A 343 -2.46 -18.10 -1.00
N ASN A 344 -1.42 -18.71 -0.41
CA ASN A 344 -0.83 -19.95 -0.92
C ASN A 344 -1.20 -21.16 -0.06
N ASP A 345 -1.46 -20.97 1.23
CA ASP A 345 -1.73 -22.03 2.19
C ASP A 345 -3.05 -21.76 2.94
N ILE A 346 -4.08 -22.54 2.61
CA ILE A 346 -5.41 -22.42 3.20
C ILE A 346 -5.42 -22.76 4.71
N ASN A 347 -4.50 -23.63 5.16
CA ASN A 347 -4.46 -24.07 6.56
C ASN A 347 -4.03 -22.96 7.53
N LYS A 348 -3.42 -21.88 7.01
CA LYS A 348 -2.99 -20.73 7.78
C LYS A 348 -4.07 -19.65 7.93
N ILE A 349 -5.20 -19.80 7.25
CA ILE A 349 -6.25 -18.79 7.22
C ILE A 349 -7.27 -19.08 8.32
N ASP A 350 -7.74 -18.01 8.97
CA ASP A 350 -8.80 -18.10 9.96
C ASP A 350 -10.09 -18.66 9.35
N LYS A 351 -10.71 -19.63 10.04
CA LYS A 351 -11.89 -20.33 9.54
C LYS A 351 -13.12 -19.44 9.42
N VAL A 352 -13.27 -18.46 10.33
CA VAL A 352 -14.41 -17.54 10.33
C VAL A 352 -14.36 -16.64 9.10
N LEU A 353 -13.16 -16.21 8.71
CA LEU A 353 -12.98 -15.45 7.48
C LEU A 353 -13.23 -16.33 6.25
N LEU A 354 -12.69 -17.58 6.22
CA LEU A 354 -12.89 -18.50 5.10
C LEU A 354 -14.37 -18.76 4.79
N ASP A 355 -15.21 -18.92 5.80
CA ASP A 355 -16.65 -19.14 5.64
C ASP A 355 -17.39 -17.97 4.96
N ARG A 356 -16.78 -16.78 4.99
CA ARG A 356 -17.33 -15.57 4.37
C ARG A 356 -16.84 -15.33 2.95
N LEU A 357 -15.81 -16.05 2.52
CA LEU A 357 -15.18 -15.89 1.22
C LEU A 357 -15.71 -16.92 0.22
N ASN A 358 -15.87 -16.50 -1.04
CA ASN A 358 -15.98 -17.47 -2.15
C ASN A 358 -14.57 -17.90 -2.55
N VAL A 359 -14.17 -19.12 -2.14
CA VAL A 359 -12.79 -19.59 -2.28
C VAL A 359 -12.64 -20.43 -3.55
N ILE A 360 -11.74 -20.02 -4.43
CA ILE A 360 -11.44 -20.73 -5.69
C ILE A 360 -9.98 -21.18 -5.69
N TYR A 361 -9.78 -22.47 -5.93
CA TYR A 361 -8.45 -23.06 -6.08
C TYR A 361 -7.91 -22.88 -7.49
N ILE A 362 -6.66 -22.42 -7.59
CA ILE A 362 -5.92 -22.30 -8.85
C ILE A 362 -4.88 -23.41 -8.93
N ASN A 363 -5.07 -24.31 -9.87
CA ASN A 363 -4.11 -25.36 -10.16
C ASN A 363 -2.80 -24.80 -10.71
N SER A 364 -1.69 -25.44 -10.36
CA SER A 364 -0.44 -25.17 -11.04
C SER A 364 -0.49 -25.66 -12.48
N PRO A 365 0.00 -24.90 -13.45
CA PRO A 365 -0.01 -25.30 -14.84
C PRO A 365 0.89 -26.55 -15.06
N THR A 366 0.46 -27.44 -15.94
CA THR A 366 1.25 -28.56 -16.40
C THR A 366 2.49 -28.11 -17.19
N LYS A 367 3.45 -29.00 -17.46
CA LYS A 367 4.65 -28.63 -18.23
C LYS A 367 4.32 -28.06 -19.60
N ASP A 368 3.37 -28.69 -20.31
CA ASP A 368 2.95 -28.25 -21.63
C ASP A 368 2.25 -26.89 -21.59
N GLU A 369 1.42 -26.66 -20.56
CA GLU A 369 0.79 -25.35 -20.32
C GLU A 369 1.82 -24.29 -19.97
N LYS A 370 2.84 -24.60 -19.14
CA LYS A 370 3.95 -23.68 -18.84
C LYS A 370 4.67 -23.25 -20.13
N CYS A 371 4.97 -24.19 -21.03
CA CYS A 371 5.61 -23.86 -22.32
C CYS A 371 4.75 -22.93 -23.16
N LYS A 372 3.44 -23.18 -23.25
CA LYS A 372 2.50 -22.31 -23.98
C LYS A 372 2.39 -20.92 -23.34
N ILE A 373 2.27 -20.85 -22.00
CA ILE A 373 2.20 -19.58 -21.28
C ILE A 373 3.48 -18.75 -21.49
N LEU A 374 4.65 -19.38 -21.44
CA LEU A 374 5.92 -18.69 -21.69
C LEU A 374 5.99 -18.13 -23.10
N LYS A 375 5.64 -18.96 -24.10
CA LYS A 375 5.71 -18.59 -25.51
C LYS A 375 4.69 -17.51 -25.89
N ASP A 376 3.43 -17.69 -25.52
CA ASP A 376 2.32 -16.90 -26.07
C ASP A 376 1.99 -15.68 -25.23
N PHE A 377 2.32 -15.69 -23.90
CA PHE A 377 1.90 -14.65 -22.95
C PHE A 377 3.05 -13.94 -22.23
N CYS A 378 4.20 -14.61 -22.00
CA CYS A 378 5.25 -14.01 -21.18
C CYS A 378 6.38 -13.39 -21.99
N ILE A 379 6.79 -14.02 -23.09
CA ILE A 379 7.97 -13.58 -23.85
C ILE A 379 7.84 -12.16 -24.38
N LYS A 380 6.64 -11.80 -24.85
CA LYS A 380 6.37 -10.47 -25.36
C LYS A 380 6.53 -9.40 -24.26
N ASP A 381 5.93 -9.65 -23.09
CA ASP A 381 6.02 -8.74 -21.94
C ASP A 381 7.49 -8.54 -21.51
N ILE A 382 8.31 -9.62 -21.56
CA ILE A 382 9.72 -9.57 -21.19
C ILE A 382 10.50 -8.75 -22.23
N ILE A 383 10.31 -9.02 -23.53
CA ILE A 383 10.96 -8.30 -24.62
C ILE A 383 10.64 -6.80 -24.57
N ASP A 384 9.36 -6.46 -24.36
CA ASP A 384 8.90 -5.08 -24.26
C ASP A 384 9.51 -4.38 -23.03
N ASN A 385 9.59 -5.05 -21.88
CA ASN A 385 10.18 -4.51 -20.64
C ASN A 385 11.70 -4.27 -20.76
N ILE A 386 12.42 -5.14 -21.46
CA ILE A 386 13.87 -4.95 -21.71
C ILE A 386 14.10 -3.86 -22.77
N GLY A 387 13.09 -3.58 -23.61
CA GLY A 387 13.17 -2.59 -24.70
C GLY A 387 13.85 -3.13 -25.96
N ILE A 388 13.84 -4.46 -26.15
CA ILE A 388 14.36 -5.12 -27.34
C ILE A 388 13.44 -4.82 -28.54
N LYS A 389 13.94 -4.10 -29.54
CA LYS A 389 13.18 -3.77 -30.77
C LYS A 389 13.25 -4.84 -31.84
N ALA A 390 14.20 -5.76 -31.72
CA ALA A 390 14.38 -6.84 -32.67
C ALA A 390 13.33 -7.95 -32.46
N LYS A 391 12.88 -8.57 -33.54
CA LYS A 391 12.04 -9.77 -33.46
C LYS A 391 12.95 -10.94 -33.11
N VAL A 392 12.77 -11.48 -31.90
CA VAL A 392 13.45 -12.69 -31.43
C VAL A 392 12.43 -13.82 -31.38
N ASP A 393 12.70 -14.91 -32.05
CA ASP A 393 11.88 -16.12 -32.03
C ASP A 393 12.58 -17.24 -31.24
N PHE A 394 11.80 -18.15 -30.68
CA PHE A 394 12.30 -19.22 -29.82
C PHE A 394 11.76 -20.57 -30.32
N ASP A 395 12.64 -21.58 -30.37
CA ASP A 395 12.20 -22.93 -30.57
C ASP A 395 11.34 -23.40 -29.40
N ILE A 396 10.29 -24.16 -29.68
CA ILE A 396 9.38 -24.67 -28.63
C ILE A 396 10.16 -25.56 -27.64
N GLU A 397 11.21 -26.22 -28.11
CA GLU A 397 12.07 -27.07 -27.31
C GLU A 397 12.86 -26.30 -26.26
N CYS A 398 13.18 -25.01 -26.51
CA CYS A 398 13.82 -24.13 -25.53
C CYS A 398 12.95 -23.96 -24.28
N PHE A 399 11.65 -23.78 -24.45
CA PHE A 399 10.72 -23.67 -23.31
C PHE A 399 10.58 -24.98 -22.56
N ALA A 400 10.56 -26.12 -23.27
CA ALA A 400 10.52 -27.44 -22.65
C ALA A 400 11.81 -27.72 -21.84
N TYR A 401 12.97 -27.34 -22.38
CA TYR A 401 14.26 -27.43 -21.69
C TYR A 401 14.24 -26.55 -20.42
N LEU A 402 13.85 -25.28 -20.54
CA LEU A 402 13.74 -24.34 -19.42
C LEU A 402 12.82 -24.88 -18.30
N VAL A 403 11.62 -25.34 -18.64
CA VAL A 403 10.66 -25.88 -17.67
C VAL A 403 11.25 -27.10 -16.95
N ASN A 404 11.89 -28.03 -17.69
CA ASN A 404 12.51 -29.22 -17.10
C ASN A 404 13.71 -28.85 -16.21
N HIS A 405 14.49 -27.84 -16.58
CA HIS A 405 15.62 -27.33 -15.79
C HIS A 405 15.13 -26.74 -14.47
N VAL A 406 14.12 -25.88 -14.50
CA VAL A 406 13.50 -25.29 -13.30
C VAL A 406 12.91 -26.37 -12.39
N ASP A 407 12.20 -27.35 -12.94
CA ASP A 407 11.60 -28.43 -12.15
C ASP A 407 12.69 -29.31 -11.47
N LYS A 408 13.87 -29.46 -12.06
CA LYS A 408 15.03 -30.15 -11.44
C LYS A 408 15.62 -29.34 -10.28
N ILE A 409 15.81 -28.03 -10.45
CA ILE A 409 16.37 -27.13 -9.40
C ILE A 409 15.47 -27.09 -8.18
N ILE A 410 14.15 -27.02 -8.36
CA ILE A 410 13.16 -26.92 -7.26
C ILE A 410 12.92 -28.27 -6.57
N ASN A 411 13.66 -29.35 -6.93
CA ASN A 411 13.64 -30.68 -6.30
C ASN A 411 12.23 -31.29 -6.16
N HIS A 412 11.38 -31.18 -7.16
CA HIS A 412 10.04 -31.80 -7.24
C HIS A 412 9.12 -31.59 -6.01
N ALA A 413 9.56 -30.85 -4.97
CA ALA A 413 8.90 -30.80 -3.67
C ALA A 413 7.64 -29.91 -3.64
N VAL A 414 7.52 -28.99 -4.60
CA VAL A 414 6.33 -28.14 -4.77
C VAL A 414 6.11 -27.99 -6.27
N SER A 415 4.91 -28.27 -6.75
CA SER A 415 4.55 -27.98 -8.15
C SER A 415 4.78 -26.47 -8.38
N SER A 416 5.91 -26.13 -9.02
CA SER A 416 6.32 -24.74 -9.19
C SER A 416 5.37 -24.02 -10.15
N GLY A 417 5.01 -22.79 -9.81
CA GLY A 417 4.37 -21.87 -10.75
C GLY A 417 5.34 -21.50 -11.89
N ILE A 418 4.97 -20.51 -12.68
CA ILE A 418 5.74 -20.07 -13.85
C ILE A 418 6.78 -18.98 -13.52
N ARG A 419 6.75 -18.39 -12.30
CA ARG A 419 7.58 -17.24 -11.92
C ARG A 419 9.08 -17.47 -12.13
N GLU A 420 9.59 -18.64 -11.75
CA GLU A 420 11.01 -18.97 -11.89
C GLU A 420 11.42 -19.14 -13.36
N CYS A 421 10.56 -19.75 -14.17
CA CYS A 421 10.80 -19.84 -15.62
C CYS A 421 10.88 -18.43 -16.26
N ILE A 422 10.01 -17.51 -15.87
CA ILE A 422 10.01 -16.13 -16.35
C ILE A 422 11.33 -15.44 -15.94
N ARG A 423 11.78 -15.62 -14.70
CA ARG A 423 13.00 -15.02 -14.18
C ARG A 423 14.25 -15.48 -14.92
N ILE A 424 14.36 -16.77 -15.21
CA ILE A 424 15.48 -17.31 -15.97
C ILE A 424 15.42 -16.86 -17.44
N LEU A 425 14.23 -16.85 -18.04
CA LEU A 425 14.05 -16.37 -19.42
C LEU A 425 14.44 -14.89 -19.55
N GLU A 426 14.08 -14.06 -18.58
CA GLU A 426 14.47 -12.66 -18.51
C GLU A 426 15.99 -12.50 -18.41
N LYS A 427 16.66 -13.29 -17.56
CA LYS A 427 18.14 -13.29 -17.46
C LYS A 427 18.80 -13.64 -18.79
N ILE A 428 18.30 -14.65 -19.50
CA ILE A 428 18.81 -15.05 -20.82
C ILE A 428 18.74 -13.88 -21.79
N LEU A 429 17.58 -13.22 -21.88
CA LEU A 429 17.40 -12.07 -22.78
C LEU A 429 18.25 -10.87 -22.37
N LEU A 430 18.42 -10.61 -21.08
CA LEU A 430 19.30 -9.57 -20.57
C LEU A 430 20.79 -9.84 -20.91
N GLN A 431 21.24 -11.10 -20.83
CA GLN A 431 22.59 -11.47 -21.19
C GLN A 431 22.84 -11.24 -22.70
N ILE A 432 21.92 -11.67 -23.57
CA ILE A 432 22.00 -11.42 -25.01
C ILE A 432 22.04 -9.91 -25.31
N ASN A 433 21.18 -9.14 -24.64
CA ASN A 433 21.16 -7.69 -24.79
C ASN A 433 22.48 -7.03 -24.38
N LYS A 434 23.10 -7.50 -23.28
CA LYS A 434 24.42 -7.06 -22.82
C LYS A 434 25.50 -7.32 -23.87
N GLU A 435 25.56 -8.53 -24.45
CA GLU A 435 26.53 -8.92 -25.46
C GLU A 435 26.42 -8.05 -26.74
N ILE A 436 25.19 -7.68 -27.11
CA ILE A 436 24.94 -6.76 -28.24
C ILE A 436 25.45 -5.35 -27.91
N LEU A 437 25.15 -4.85 -26.72
CA LEU A 437 25.57 -3.51 -26.30
C LEU A 437 27.10 -3.40 -26.16
N LEU A 438 27.75 -4.48 -25.74
CA LEU A 438 29.24 -4.58 -25.70
C LEU A 438 29.84 -4.83 -27.09
N LYS A 439 29.03 -4.98 -28.16
CA LYS A 439 29.44 -5.30 -29.53
C LYS A 439 30.15 -6.66 -29.69
N GLU A 440 29.95 -7.56 -28.74
CA GLU A 440 30.37 -8.95 -28.79
C GLU A 440 29.59 -9.73 -29.85
N ILE A 441 28.29 -9.37 -29.97
CA ILE A 441 27.37 -9.86 -31.02
C ILE A 441 26.87 -8.67 -31.82
N LYS A 442 26.78 -8.81 -33.18
CA LYS A 442 26.38 -7.70 -34.04
C LYS A 442 24.90 -7.40 -34.06
N MET A 443 24.07 -8.42 -33.84
CA MET A 443 22.59 -8.29 -33.86
C MET A 443 21.94 -9.38 -33.00
N TYR A 444 20.67 -9.16 -32.61
CA TYR A 444 19.88 -10.20 -31.96
C TYR A 444 19.74 -11.41 -32.87
N PRO A 445 19.96 -12.63 -32.35
CA PRO A 445 19.69 -13.83 -33.12
C PRO A 445 18.21 -13.86 -33.51
N SER A 446 17.94 -14.12 -34.79
CA SER A 446 16.54 -14.21 -35.28
C SER A 446 15.81 -15.40 -34.66
N LYS A 447 16.53 -16.42 -34.23
CA LYS A 447 16.02 -17.61 -33.56
C LYS A 447 17.04 -18.09 -32.54
N LEU A 448 16.55 -18.39 -31.34
CA LEU A 448 17.33 -18.99 -30.25
C LEU A 448 17.06 -20.49 -30.20
N ASP A 449 18.15 -21.28 -30.14
CA ASP A 449 18.10 -22.74 -30.01
C ASP A 449 18.50 -23.22 -28.60
N ILE A 450 18.39 -24.52 -28.36
CA ILE A 450 18.67 -25.12 -27.04
C ILE A 450 20.11 -24.91 -26.63
N SER A 451 21.07 -24.97 -27.55
CA SER A 451 22.51 -24.89 -27.24
C SER A 451 22.87 -23.52 -26.65
N GLN A 452 22.26 -22.47 -27.14
CA GLN A 452 22.40 -21.11 -26.59
C GLN A 452 21.77 -20.96 -25.20
N PHE A 453 20.63 -21.61 -24.95
CA PHE A 453 20.02 -21.70 -23.64
C PHE A 453 20.88 -22.45 -22.62
N GLU A 454 21.48 -23.57 -23.03
CA GLU A 454 22.36 -24.38 -22.17
C GLU A 454 23.59 -23.59 -21.71
N ILE A 455 24.24 -22.88 -22.63
CA ILE A 455 25.44 -22.06 -22.31
C ILE A 455 25.11 -21.00 -21.28
N ILE A 456 23.97 -20.29 -21.43
CA ILE A 456 23.60 -19.17 -20.53
C ILE A 456 23.13 -19.70 -19.16
N ILE A 457 22.38 -20.80 -19.14
CA ILE A 457 21.88 -21.40 -17.88
C ILE A 457 23.01 -22.04 -17.06
N THR A 458 24.06 -22.57 -17.70
CA THR A 458 25.22 -23.17 -17.00
C THR A 458 26.21 -22.15 -16.45
N LEU A 459 26.10 -20.88 -16.83
CA LEU A 459 26.91 -19.78 -16.29
C LEU A 459 26.37 -19.21 -14.96
N ASP A 460 25.21 -19.67 -14.49
CA ASP A 460 24.57 -19.36 -13.21
C ASP A 460 24.80 -20.50 -12.19
#